data_8321f5d7867fea743548d8cf360810ac
#
_entry.id   8321f5d7867fea743548d8cf360810ac
#
_cell.length_a   1.000
_cell.length_b   1.000
_cell.length_c   1.000
_cell.angle_alpha   90.00
_cell.angle_beta   90.00
_cell.angle_gamma   90.00
#
_symmetry.space_group_name_H-M   'P 1'
#
loop_
_entity.id
_entity.type
_entity.pdbx_description
1 polymer ?
#
loop_
_entity_poly.entity_id
_entity_poly.type
_entity_poly.pdbx_seq_one_letter_code
_entity_poly.pdbx_strand_id
1 'polypeptide(L)'
;MLQQCNRFHGHGSLKFVYKNGPAARSSIATVKYVKNPYRSHSRFAVVVSKKVLKSAVRRNRIRRRVYEIIRLELPYLKNDQDVAIIIFSAEVLLMPHKDLKQVIKNILSQAKLYK
;
A
#
# COMPACT_ATOMS: atom_id res chain seq x y z
N MET A 1 -7.20 7.14 9.99
CA MET A 1 -6.11 6.23 9.65
C MET A 1 -6.64 4.81 9.58
N LEU A 2 -5.99 3.93 8.84
CA LEU A 2 -6.42 2.54 8.66
C LEU A 2 -6.45 1.79 10.00
N GLN A 3 -7.49 0.98 10.22
CA GLN A 3 -7.61 0.20 11.45
C GLN A 3 -6.50 -0.85 11.56
N GLN A 4 -6.15 -1.22 12.78
CA GLN A 4 -5.06 -2.14 13.03
C GLN A 4 -5.25 -3.50 12.35
N CYS A 5 -6.48 -4.01 12.29
CA CYS A 5 -6.77 -5.28 11.63
C CYS A 5 -6.50 -5.27 10.12
N ASN A 6 -6.48 -4.08 9.51
CA ASN A 6 -6.21 -3.90 8.08
C ASN A 6 -4.76 -3.49 7.80
N ARG A 7 -3.90 -3.48 8.83
CA ARG A 7 -2.47 -3.22 8.67
C ARG A 7 -1.69 -4.46 9.04
N PHE A 8 -0.59 -4.72 8.36
CA PHE A 8 0.28 -5.78 8.80
C PHE A 8 1.72 -5.30 8.93
N HIS A 9 2.40 -5.89 9.89
CA HIS A 9 3.77 -5.60 10.23
C HIS A 9 4.53 -6.92 10.27
N GLY A 10 5.84 -6.82 10.33
CA GLY A 10 6.67 -7.99 10.47
C GLY A 10 7.31 -8.41 9.16
N HIS A 11 8.58 -8.70 9.28
CA HIS A 11 9.41 -9.02 8.12
C HIS A 11 8.98 -10.31 7.42
N GLY A 12 8.47 -11.28 8.17
CA GLY A 12 8.06 -12.56 7.61
C GLY A 12 6.89 -12.41 6.64
N SER A 13 5.86 -11.67 7.02
CA SER A 13 4.69 -11.43 6.18
C SER A 13 5.05 -10.63 4.93
N LEU A 14 5.85 -9.58 5.08
CA LEU A 14 6.30 -8.76 3.97
C LEU A 14 7.18 -9.55 3.00
N LYS A 15 8.12 -10.34 3.51
CA LYS A 15 8.96 -11.20 2.68
C LYS A 15 8.14 -12.17 1.86
N PHE A 16 7.11 -12.76 2.45
CA PHE A 16 6.23 -13.68 1.75
C PHE A 16 5.55 -12.99 0.57
N VAL A 17 5.00 -11.79 0.77
CA VAL A 17 4.36 -11.02 -0.28
C VAL A 17 5.36 -10.63 -1.37
N TYR A 18 6.55 -10.19 -0.99
CA TYR A 18 7.59 -9.79 -1.96
C TYR A 18 8.04 -10.97 -2.82
N LYS A 19 8.16 -12.15 -2.22
CA LYS A 19 8.65 -13.33 -2.92
C LYS A 19 7.57 -13.99 -3.80
N ASN A 20 6.33 -14.06 -3.32
CA ASN A 20 5.29 -14.87 -3.93
C ASN A 20 4.21 -14.06 -4.64
N GLY A 21 4.11 -12.75 -4.37
CA GLY A 21 3.06 -11.93 -4.92
C GLY A 21 3.36 -11.41 -6.32
N PRO A 22 2.35 -11.34 -7.20
CA PRO A 22 2.49 -10.56 -8.43
C PRO A 22 2.62 -9.08 -8.12
N ALA A 23 3.04 -8.28 -9.12
CA ALA A 23 3.29 -6.87 -8.94
C ALA A 23 2.54 -6.02 -9.97
N ALA A 24 2.00 -4.89 -9.51
CA ALA A 24 1.52 -3.81 -10.38
C ALA A 24 2.36 -2.57 -10.08
N ARG A 25 2.68 -1.79 -11.11
CA ARG A 25 3.61 -0.66 -10.99
C ARG A 25 3.03 0.63 -11.51
N SER A 26 3.46 1.73 -10.89
CA SER A 26 3.22 3.10 -11.38
C SER A 26 4.55 3.87 -11.38
N SER A 27 4.49 5.17 -11.69
CA SER A 27 5.67 6.04 -11.66
C SER A 27 6.21 6.32 -10.25
N ILE A 28 5.41 6.08 -9.21
CA ILE A 28 5.80 6.42 -7.83
C ILE A 28 5.80 5.22 -6.88
N ALA A 29 5.14 4.13 -7.25
CA ALA A 29 4.94 3.01 -6.32
C ALA A 29 4.83 1.68 -7.06
N THR A 30 5.15 0.61 -6.34
CA THR A 30 4.88 -0.76 -6.75
C THR A 30 3.95 -1.38 -5.73
N VAL A 31 2.91 -2.08 -6.19
CA VAL A 31 2.02 -2.86 -5.33
C VAL A 31 2.31 -4.33 -5.55
N LYS A 32 2.63 -5.04 -4.48
CA LYS A 32 2.71 -6.50 -4.47
C LYS A 32 1.60 -7.04 -3.59
N TYR A 33 0.99 -8.12 -4.01
CA TYR A 33 -0.17 -8.66 -3.31
C TYR A 33 -0.20 -10.18 -3.41
N VAL A 34 -0.82 -10.79 -2.40
CA VAL A 34 -1.01 -12.25 -2.37
C VAL A 34 -2.33 -12.54 -1.69
N LYS A 35 -3.05 -13.55 -2.16
CA LYS A 35 -4.29 -13.99 -1.56
C LYS A 35 -4.02 -14.65 -0.22
N ASN A 36 -4.81 -14.28 0.80
CA ASN A 36 -4.71 -14.86 2.13
C ASN A 36 -6.10 -15.33 2.60
N PRO A 37 -6.51 -16.55 2.24
CA PRO A 37 -7.85 -17.07 2.55
C PRO A 37 -8.09 -17.35 4.03
N TYR A 38 -7.03 -17.33 4.85
CA TYR A 38 -7.15 -17.62 6.28
C TYR A 38 -7.56 -16.41 7.10
N ARG A 39 -7.68 -15.24 6.47
CA ARG A 39 -8.05 -14.01 7.16
C ARG A 39 -9.37 -13.47 6.63
N SER A 40 -10.14 -12.87 7.55
CA SER A 40 -11.42 -12.25 7.21
C SER A 40 -11.26 -10.81 6.70
N HIS A 41 -10.05 -10.23 6.79
CA HIS A 41 -9.77 -8.85 6.38
C HIS A 41 -8.51 -8.81 5.53
N SER A 42 -8.54 -7.99 4.49
CA SER A 42 -7.32 -7.64 3.78
C SER A 42 -6.40 -6.83 4.68
N ARG A 43 -5.09 -7.07 4.54
CA ARG A 43 -4.09 -6.33 5.30
C ARG A 43 -3.21 -5.57 4.33
N PHE A 44 -2.84 -4.34 4.74
CA PHE A 44 -2.05 -3.44 3.91
C PHE A 44 -0.81 -2.98 4.68
N ALA A 45 0.30 -2.88 3.97
CA ALA A 45 1.51 -2.26 4.47
C ALA A 45 1.97 -1.22 3.45
N VAL A 46 2.33 -0.03 3.92
CA VAL A 46 2.93 1.01 3.09
C VAL A 46 4.39 1.13 3.49
N VAL A 47 5.28 0.91 2.53
CA VAL A 47 6.72 0.87 2.77
C VAL A 47 7.38 2.05 2.07
N VAL A 48 8.12 2.85 2.84
CA VAL A 48 8.94 3.94 2.32
C VAL A 48 10.35 3.77 2.89
N SER A 49 11.33 3.49 2.04
CA SER A 49 12.68 3.21 2.51
C SER A 49 13.45 4.49 2.84
N LYS A 50 14.51 4.34 3.64
CA LYS A 50 15.44 5.44 3.92
C LYS A 50 16.16 5.93 2.67
N LYS A 51 16.29 5.10 1.65
CA LYS A 51 16.88 5.49 0.37
C LYS A 51 16.03 6.50 -0.38
N VAL A 52 14.71 6.44 -0.19
CA VAL A 52 13.76 7.37 -0.81
C VAL A 52 13.75 8.69 -0.06
N LEU A 53 13.61 8.62 1.27
CA LEU A 53 13.60 9.76 2.16
C LEU A 53 14.31 9.40 3.47
N LYS A 54 15.32 10.17 3.84
CA LYS A 54 16.07 9.93 5.09
C LYS A 54 15.26 10.29 6.33
N SER A 55 14.40 11.31 6.24
CA SER A 55 13.62 11.78 7.39
C SER A 55 12.51 10.80 7.75
N ALA A 56 12.55 10.29 8.98
CA ALA A 56 11.49 9.41 9.48
C ALA A 56 10.13 10.12 9.55
N VAL A 57 10.12 11.41 9.89
CA VAL A 57 8.90 12.21 9.96
C VAL A 57 8.24 12.31 8.57
N ARG A 58 9.05 12.55 7.54
CA ARG A 58 8.56 12.66 6.16
C ARG A 58 8.07 11.30 5.64
N ARG A 59 8.78 10.21 5.95
CA ARG A 59 8.32 8.87 5.60
C ARG A 59 6.97 8.56 6.25
N ASN A 60 6.81 8.91 7.52
CA ASN A 60 5.53 8.72 8.23
C ASN A 60 4.41 9.53 7.58
N ARG A 61 4.70 10.76 7.14
CA ARG A 61 3.72 11.60 6.45
C ARG A 61 3.21 10.92 5.17
N ILE A 62 4.11 10.37 4.37
CA ILE A 62 3.73 9.62 3.17
C ILE A 62 2.86 8.42 3.53
N ARG A 63 3.28 7.63 4.53
CA ARG A 63 2.50 6.46 4.96
C ARG A 63 1.08 6.84 5.38
N ARG A 64 0.93 7.91 6.16
CA ARG A 64 -0.39 8.38 6.60
C ARG A 64 -1.27 8.78 5.42
N ARG A 65 -0.71 9.47 4.45
CA ARG A 65 -1.44 9.88 3.26
C ARG A 65 -1.98 8.68 2.48
N VAL A 66 -1.14 7.68 2.28
CA VAL A 66 -1.53 6.48 1.53
C VAL A 66 -2.52 5.63 2.33
N TYR A 67 -2.28 5.42 3.62
CA TYR A 67 -3.21 4.68 4.46
C TYR A 67 -4.60 5.31 4.50
N GLU A 68 -4.69 6.64 4.51
CA GLU A 68 -5.98 7.32 4.50
C GLU A 68 -6.74 7.07 3.21
N ILE A 69 -6.05 7.08 2.09
CA ILE A 69 -6.66 6.72 0.80
C ILE A 69 -7.17 5.29 0.83
N ILE A 70 -6.36 4.34 1.33
CA ILE A 70 -6.75 2.94 1.45
C ILE A 70 -7.98 2.80 2.34
N ARG A 71 -8.01 3.51 3.47
CA ARG A 71 -9.14 3.47 4.40
C ARG A 71 -10.45 3.82 3.71
N LEU A 72 -10.44 4.84 2.88
CA LEU A 72 -11.63 5.28 2.17
C LEU A 72 -12.04 4.29 1.07
N GLU A 73 -11.10 3.52 0.54
CA GLU A 73 -11.36 2.54 -0.52
C GLU A 73 -11.70 1.14 0.01
N LEU A 74 -11.51 0.87 1.31
CA LEU A 74 -11.73 -0.46 1.89
C LEU A 74 -13.07 -1.09 1.54
N PRO A 75 -14.21 -0.36 1.56
CA PRO A 75 -15.50 -0.98 1.25
C PRO A 75 -15.58 -1.55 -0.17
N TYR A 76 -14.72 -1.08 -1.06
CA TYR A 76 -14.71 -1.49 -2.47
C TYR A 76 -13.63 -2.51 -2.79
N LEU A 77 -12.78 -2.83 -1.82
CA LEU A 77 -11.64 -3.74 -2.00
C LEU A 77 -11.98 -5.15 -1.52
N LYS A 78 -11.32 -6.14 -2.11
CA LYS A 78 -11.44 -7.53 -1.69
C LYS A 78 -10.95 -7.70 -0.24
N ASN A 79 -11.49 -8.69 0.47
CA ASN A 79 -11.23 -8.89 1.90
C ASN A 79 -10.21 -9.98 2.19
N ASP A 80 -9.60 -10.59 1.18
CA ASP A 80 -8.75 -11.77 1.35
C ASP A 80 -7.33 -11.59 0.82
N GLN A 81 -6.84 -10.34 0.81
CA GLN A 81 -5.53 -10.02 0.24
C GLN A 81 -4.57 -9.47 1.27
N ASP A 82 -3.30 -9.87 1.18
CA ASP A 82 -2.19 -9.20 1.84
C ASP A 82 -1.48 -8.35 0.78
N VAL A 83 -1.37 -7.04 1.02
CA VAL A 83 -0.93 -6.07 0.02
C VAL A 83 0.20 -5.23 0.59
N ALA A 84 1.29 -5.14 -0.14
CA ALA A 84 2.40 -4.24 0.18
C ALA A 84 2.49 -3.15 -0.90
N ILE A 85 2.37 -1.90 -0.48
CA ILE A 85 2.53 -0.73 -1.35
C ILE A 85 3.91 -0.14 -1.08
N ILE A 86 4.80 -0.28 -2.04
CA ILE A 86 6.19 0.15 -1.91
C ILE A 86 6.36 1.47 -2.64
N ILE A 87 6.55 2.54 -1.88
CA ILE A 87 6.77 3.88 -2.44
C ILE A 87 8.26 4.04 -2.74
N PHE A 88 8.59 4.35 -3.98
CA PHE A 88 9.99 4.51 -4.39
C PHE A 88 10.32 5.92 -4.90
N SER A 89 9.37 6.85 -4.85
CA SER A 89 9.60 8.24 -5.27
C SER A 89 9.28 9.21 -4.13
N ALA A 90 10.20 10.11 -3.85
CA ALA A 90 10.03 11.15 -2.84
C ALA A 90 8.99 12.20 -3.24
N GLU A 91 8.62 12.29 -4.51
CA GLU A 91 7.64 13.27 -4.97
C GLU A 91 6.26 13.07 -4.34
N VAL A 92 5.97 11.87 -3.82
CA VAL A 92 4.72 11.58 -3.12
C VAL A 92 4.51 12.52 -1.94
N LEU A 93 5.59 12.99 -1.31
CA LEU A 93 5.50 13.89 -0.17
C LEU A 93 4.78 15.19 -0.50
N LEU A 94 4.98 15.70 -1.70
CA LEU A 94 4.44 17.00 -2.14
C LEU A 94 3.35 16.89 -3.19
N MET A 95 2.97 15.69 -3.59
CA MET A 95 1.88 15.51 -4.57
C MET A 95 0.56 16.05 -4.02
N PRO A 96 -0.23 16.74 -4.86
CA PRO A 96 -1.60 17.08 -4.49
C PRO A 96 -2.38 15.82 -4.14
N HIS A 97 -3.26 15.92 -3.14
CA HIS A 97 -4.03 14.76 -2.67
C HIS A 97 -4.83 14.10 -3.80
N LYS A 98 -5.44 14.92 -4.66
CA LYS A 98 -6.21 14.44 -5.81
C LYS A 98 -5.37 13.56 -6.73
N ASP A 99 -4.15 13.98 -7.01
CA ASP A 99 -3.24 13.24 -7.91
C ASP A 99 -2.77 11.94 -7.26
N LEU A 100 -2.40 11.99 -5.98
CA LEU A 100 -1.98 10.81 -5.24
C LEU A 100 -3.11 9.79 -5.16
N LYS A 101 -4.32 10.24 -4.85
CA LYS A 101 -5.50 9.38 -4.78
C LYS A 101 -5.73 8.67 -6.11
N GLN A 102 -5.63 9.39 -7.22
CA GLN A 102 -5.84 8.81 -8.55
C GLN A 102 -4.78 7.75 -8.88
N VAL A 103 -3.52 8.01 -8.57
CA VAL A 103 -2.44 7.04 -8.81
C VAL A 103 -2.64 5.78 -7.98
N ILE A 104 -2.97 5.92 -6.70
CA ILE A 104 -3.21 4.77 -5.82
C ILE A 104 -4.41 3.94 -6.30
N LYS A 105 -5.51 4.59 -6.67
CA LYS A 105 -6.68 3.90 -7.20
C LYS A 105 -6.35 3.15 -8.50
N ASN A 106 -5.60 3.77 -9.38
CA ASN A 106 -5.22 3.15 -10.65
C ASN A 106 -4.35 1.90 -10.41
N ILE A 107 -3.39 1.95 -9.50
CA ILE A 107 -2.51 0.82 -9.24
C ILE A 107 -3.26 -0.31 -8.54
N LEU A 108 -4.19 0.00 -7.64
CA LEU A 108 -5.06 -1.01 -7.03
C LEU A 108 -5.96 -1.69 -8.07
N SER A 109 -6.44 -0.93 -9.03
CA SER A 109 -7.25 -1.46 -10.13
C SER A 109 -6.43 -2.37 -11.03
N GLN A 110 -5.19 -1.99 -11.37
CA GLN A 110 -4.27 -2.84 -12.14
C GLN A 110 -4.00 -4.17 -11.44
N ALA A 111 -3.91 -4.14 -10.12
CA ALA A 111 -3.70 -5.33 -9.31
C ALA A 111 -4.98 -6.17 -9.13
N LYS A 112 -6.11 -5.70 -9.65
CA LYS A 112 -7.42 -6.37 -9.55
C LYS A 112 -7.84 -6.60 -8.10
N LEU A 113 -7.55 -5.63 -7.23
CA LEU A 113 -7.88 -5.69 -5.81
C LEU A 113 -9.28 -5.18 -5.50
N TYR A 114 -9.94 -4.51 -6.42
CA TYR A 114 -11.33 -4.11 -6.26
C TYR A 114 -12.27 -5.30 -6.46
N LYS A 115 -13.37 -5.26 -5.74
CA LYS A 115 -14.42 -6.29 -5.84
C LYS A 115 -15.04 -6.30 -7.24
#